data_074198d93e729395d927770b43f93163
#
_entry.id   074198d93e729395d927770b43f93163
#
_cell.length_a   1.000
_cell.length_b   1.000
_cell.length_c   1.000
_cell.angle_alpha   90.00
_cell.angle_beta   90.00
_cell.angle_gamma   90.00
#
_symmetry.space_group_name_H-M   'P 1'
#
loop_
_entity.id
_entity.type
_entity.pdbx_description
1 polymer ?
#
loop_
_entity_poly.entity_id
_entity_poly.type
_entity_poly.pdbx_seq_one_letter_code
_entity_poly.pdbx_strand_id
1 'polypeptide(L)'
;AKVWLMSTFAFSYIAWIAILIWLRHVYPPAGWIIVALLPLIVSGLFIWPWFALLPKLLPDLCDDPAKRLFRYCGIAGGWVCLEWLRAHLFSGFPWLLLAHSQWLRPAAVQTAEFGGVWIVSFGVIFFNLAAAEYIWRLYARQRFKILDKFSTTPPFGRFCPEIYLAIALVMSGLF
;
A
#
# COMPACT_ATOMS: atom_id res chain seq x y z
N ALA A 1 9.93 -15.65 -7.18
CA ALA A 1 10.30 -14.23 -7.31
C ALA A 1 9.95 -13.66 -8.68
N LYS A 2 10.43 -14.24 -9.83
CA LYS A 2 10.17 -13.68 -11.17
C LYS A 2 8.68 -13.59 -11.51
N VAL A 3 7.88 -14.63 -11.22
CA VAL A 3 6.43 -14.64 -11.48
C VAL A 3 5.74 -13.53 -10.69
N TRP A 4 6.07 -13.35 -9.42
CA TRP A 4 5.55 -12.25 -8.59
C TRP A 4 5.83 -10.88 -9.20
N LEU A 5 7.09 -10.64 -9.60
CA LEU A 5 7.49 -9.36 -10.20
C LEU A 5 6.80 -9.08 -11.54
N MET A 6 6.66 -10.11 -12.38
CA MET A 6 5.97 -9.95 -13.66
C MET A 6 4.47 -9.73 -13.48
N SER A 7 3.82 -10.48 -12.58
CA SER A 7 2.39 -10.31 -12.31
C SER A 7 2.06 -8.95 -11.71
N THR A 8 2.83 -8.48 -10.72
CA THR A 8 2.61 -7.16 -10.12
C THR A 8 2.79 -6.03 -11.12
N PHE A 9 3.78 -6.13 -12.01
CA PHE A 9 3.94 -5.17 -13.11
C PHE A 9 2.76 -5.19 -14.07
N ALA A 10 2.37 -6.37 -14.55
CA ALA A 10 1.28 -6.53 -15.50
C ALA A 10 -0.06 -6.01 -14.94
N PHE A 11 -0.41 -6.38 -13.70
CA PHE A 11 -1.61 -5.89 -13.04
C PHE A 11 -1.59 -4.38 -12.85
N SER A 12 -0.46 -3.80 -12.41
CA SER A 12 -0.30 -2.36 -12.28
C SER A 12 -0.49 -1.65 -13.62
N TYR A 13 0.16 -2.15 -14.66
CA TYR A 13 0.08 -1.58 -16.01
C TYR A 13 -1.35 -1.60 -16.55
N ILE A 14 -2.04 -2.75 -16.47
CA ILE A 14 -3.43 -2.89 -16.91
C ILE A 14 -4.35 -1.96 -16.12
N ALA A 15 -4.18 -1.88 -14.80
CA ALA A 15 -4.98 -1.00 -13.96
C ALA A 15 -4.82 0.47 -14.36
N TRP A 16 -3.58 0.91 -14.62
CA TRP A 16 -3.32 2.29 -15.05
C TRP A 16 -3.84 2.58 -16.46
N ILE A 17 -3.79 1.61 -17.39
CA ILE A 17 -4.45 1.75 -18.70
C ILE A 17 -5.96 1.96 -18.50
N ALA A 18 -6.61 1.12 -17.70
CA ALA A 18 -8.04 1.22 -17.45
C ALA A 18 -8.44 2.58 -16.87
N ILE A 19 -7.63 3.11 -15.94
CA ILE A 19 -7.87 4.40 -15.30
C ILE A 19 -7.64 5.56 -16.28
N LEU A 20 -6.63 5.50 -17.14
CA LEU A 20 -6.22 6.58 -18.02
C LEU A 20 -6.81 6.50 -19.44
N ILE A 21 -7.64 5.50 -19.74
CA ILE A 21 -8.18 5.27 -21.09
C ILE A 21 -8.97 6.46 -21.65
N TRP A 22 -9.53 7.29 -20.77
CA TRP A 22 -10.25 8.50 -21.15
C TRP A 22 -9.37 9.55 -21.85
N LEU A 23 -8.04 9.54 -21.61
CA LEU A 23 -7.08 10.46 -22.25
C LEU A 23 -7.06 10.33 -23.77
N ARG A 24 -7.44 9.17 -24.30
CA ARG A 24 -7.58 8.97 -25.77
C ARG A 24 -8.54 9.96 -26.43
N HIS A 25 -9.54 10.46 -25.68
CA HIS A 25 -10.53 11.38 -26.19
C HIS A 25 -10.11 12.85 -26.02
N VAL A 26 -9.20 13.13 -25.09
CA VAL A 26 -8.74 14.50 -24.79
C VAL A 26 -7.71 14.98 -25.82
N TYR A 27 -6.85 14.06 -26.30
CA TYR A 27 -5.74 14.37 -27.20
C TYR A 27 -5.70 13.47 -28.45
N PRO A 28 -6.70 13.47 -29.32
CA PRO A 28 -6.60 12.67 -30.56
C PRO A 28 -5.62 13.37 -31.55
N PRO A 29 -4.74 12.65 -32.28
CA PRO A 29 -4.50 11.19 -32.25
C PRO A 29 -3.50 10.70 -31.18
N ALA A 30 -2.80 11.64 -30.52
CA ALA A 30 -1.72 11.32 -29.57
C ALA A 30 -2.21 10.60 -28.30
N GLY A 31 -3.50 10.65 -27.98
CA GLY A 31 -4.06 10.08 -26.75
C GLY A 31 -3.80 8.57 -26.59
N TRP A 32 -3.79 7.81 -27.67
CA TRP A 32 -3.45 6.38 -27.61
C TRP A 32 -2.00 6.13 -27.23
N ILE A 33 -1.09 6.98 -27.70
CA ILE A 33 0.33 6.90 -27.33
C ILE A 33 0.49 7.22 -25.83
N ILE A 34 -0.21 8.24 -25.34
CA ILE A 34 -0.19 8.64 -23.93
C ILE A 34 -0.74 7.50 -23.07
N VAL A 35 -1.87 6.89 -23.47
CA VAL A 35 -2.50 5.77 -22.75
C VAL A 35 -1.59 4.52 -22.72
N ALA A 36 -0.72 4.33 -23.69
CA ALA A 36 0.24 3.23 -23.69
C ALA A 36 1.49 3.54 -22.85
N LEU A 37 2.09 4.73 -23.01
CA LEU A 37 3.39 5.06 -22.43
C LEU A 37 3.31 5.53 -20.97
N LEU A 38 2.31 6.35 -20.62
CA LEU A 38 2.21 6.89 -19.26
C LEU A 38 1.98 5.80 -18.19
N PRO A 39 1.07 4.82 -18.38
CA PRO A 39 0.96 3.67 -17.50
C PRO A 39 2.26 2.85 -17.38
N LEU A 40 3.00 2.69 -18.47
CA LEU A 40 4.27 1.99 -18.48
C LEU A 40 5.29 2.68 -17.57
N ILE A 41 5.43 3.99 -17.69
CA ILE A 41 6.32 4.81 -16.86
C ILE A 41 5.90 4.75 -15.40
N VAL A 42 4.62 4.99 -15.10
CA VAL A 42 4.11 4.99 -13.72
C VAL A 42 4.28 3.61 -13.07
N SER A 43 3.90 2.55 -13.78
CA SER A 43 4.04 1.19 -13.26
C SER A 43 5.50 0.79 -13.08
N GLY A 44 6.36 1.09 -14.04
CA GLY A 44 7.77 0.67 -14.03
C GLY A 44 8.64 1.44 -13.05
N LEU A 45 8.49 2.76 -12.96
CA LEU A 45 9.38 3.60 -12.14
C LEU A 45 8.89 3.79 -10.71
N PHE A 46 7.58 3.78 -10.46
CA PHE A 46 7.04 4.15 -9.16
C PHE A 46 6.39 2.97 -8.42
N ILE A 47 5.59 2.16 -9.09
CA ILE A 47 4.82 1.10 -8.43
C ILE A 47 5.61 -0.20 -8.33
N TRP A 48 6.21 -0.63 -9.42
CA TRP A 48 6.95 -1.88 -9.46
C TRP A 48 8.14 -1.97 -8.48
N PRO A 49 8.97 -0.92 -8.27
CA PRO A 49 10.05 -0.97 -7.28
C PRO A 49 9.54 -1.22 -5.86
N TRP A 50 8.39 -0.63 -5.48
CA TRP A 50 7.81 -0.87 -4.17
C TRP A 50 7.39 -2.34 -4.00
N PHE A 51 6.68 -2.91 -4.98
CA PHE A 51 6.30 -4.32 -4.96
C PHE A 51 7.50 -5.27 -5.05
N ALA A 52 8.57 -4.87 -5.71
CA ALA A 52 9.81 -5.67 -5.79
C ALA A 52 10.53 -5.74 -4.43
N LEU A 53 10.48 -4.66 -3.66
CA LEU A 53 11.11 -4.58 -2.35
C LEU A 53 10.22 -5.12 -1.22
N LEU A 54 8.90 -5.04 -1.37
CA LEU A 54 7.92 -5.42 -0.35
C LEU A 54 8.20 -6.79 0.30
N PRO A 55 8.43 -7.91 -0.44
CA PRO A 55 8.68 -9.21 0.16
C PRO A 55 9.95 -9.28 1.01
N LYS A 56 10.91 -8.36 0.78
CA LYS A 56 12.16 -8.30 1.54
C LYS A 56 12.05 -7.42 2.79
N LEU A 57 11.09 -6.51 2.80
CA LEU A 57 10.88 -5.55 3.88
C LEU A 57 9.81 -6.00 4.87
N LEU A 58 8.93 -6.94 4.47
CA LEU A 58 7.92 -7.48 5.37
C LEU A 58 8.58 -8.14 6.59
N PRO A 59 8.09 -7.86 7.80
CA PRO A 59 8.61 -8.45 9.01
C PRO A 59 8.22 -9.92 9.15
N ASP A 60 9.00 -10.67 9.91
CA ASP A 60 8.65 -12.03 10.31
C ASP A 60 7.58 -12.02 11.41
N LEU A 61 6.78 -13.09 11.48
CA LEU A 61 5.75 -13.26 12.53
C LEU A 61 6.32 -13.26 13.94
N CYS A 62 7.56 -13.70 14.09
CA CYS A 62 8.27 -13.79 15.37
C CYS A 62 9.03 -12.51 15.73
N ASP A 63 9.05 -11.50 14.85
CA ASP A 63 9.70 -10.22 15.14
C ASP A 63 9.07 -9.51 16.34
N ASP A 64 9.92 -8.77 17.05
CA ASP A 64 9.49 -7.89 18.13
C ASP A 64 8.44 -6.88 17.63
N PRO A 65 7.36 -6.60 18.41
CA PRO A 65 6.30 -5.68 18.02
C PRO A 65 6.79 -4.30 17.58
N ALA A 66 7.81 -3.76 18.25
CA ALA A 66 8.36 -2.43 17.91
C ALA A 66 9.08 -2.48 16.54
N LYS A 67 9.87 -3.53 16.28
CA LYS A 67 10.54 -3.71 14.98
C LYS A 67 9.54 -3.86 13.84
N ARG A 68 8.46 -4.62 14.06
CA ARG A 68 7.40 -4.78 13.06
C ARG A 68 6.73 -3.46 12.74
N LEU A 69 6.32 -2.72 13.79
CA LEU A 69 5.70 -1.41 13.65
C LEU A 69 6.60 -0.48 12.84
N PHE A 70 7.90 -0.42 13.17
CA PHE A 70 8.85 0.41 12.46
C PHE A 70 9.01 0.02 10.99
N ARG A 71 9.04 -1.29 10.69
CA ARG A 71 9.10 -1.78 9.30
C ARG A 71 7.85 -1.40 8.51
N TYR A 72 6.65 -1.56 9.09
CA TYR A 72 5.41 -1.16 8.42
C TYR A 72 5.32 0.34 8.19
N CYS A 73 5.76 1.16 9.14
CA CYS A 73 5.89 2.60 8.92
C CYS A 73 6.87 2.92 7.79
N GLY A 74 8.00 2.23 7.74
CA GLY A 74 8.99 2.39 6.66
C GLY A 74 8.43 1.99 5.27
N ILE A 75 7.69 0.88 5.20
CA ILE A 75 7.04 0.43 3.95
C ILE A 75 5.98 1.43 3.50
N ALA A 76 5.13 1.90 4.41
CA ALA A 76 4.10 2.89 4.10
C ALA A 76 4.73 4.25 3.71
N GLY A 77 5.75 4.68 4.43
CA GLY A 77 6.53 5.89 4.10
C GLY A 77 7.21 5.78 2.73
N GLY A 78 7.76 4.61 2.40
CA GLY A 78 8.34 4.34 1.08
C GLY A 78 7.35 4.54 -0.06
N TRP A 79 6.11 4.10 0.11
CA TRP A 79 5.04 4.39 -0.85
C TRP A 79 4.80 5.88 -1.01
N VAL A 80 4.67 6.61 0.11
CA VAL A 80 4.45 8.06 0.08
C VAL A 80 5.61 8.79 -0.60
N CYS A 81 6.85 8.36 -0.36
CA CYS A 81 8.01 8.92 -1.06
C CYS A 81 7.93 8.72 -2.58
N LEU A 82 7.47 7.56 -3.04
CA LEU A 82 7.28 7.27 -4.47
C LEU A 82 6.14 8.10 -5.07
N GLU A 83 5.03 8.28 -4.36
CA GLU A 83 3.95 9.17 -4.77
C GLU A 83 4.41 10.63 -4.83
N TRP A 84 5.14 11.08 -3.82
CA TRP A 84 5.70 12.43 -3.77
C TRP A 84 6.67 12.66 -4.95
N LEU A 85 7.56 11.70 -5.18
CA LEU A 85 8.50 11.76 -6.31
C LEU A 85 7.77 11.85 -7.64
N ARG A 86 6.73 11.04 -7.85
CA ARG A 86 5.88 11.07 -9.03
C ARG A 86 5.15 12.41 -9.21
N ALA A 87 4.73 13.01 -8.11
CA ALA A 87 4.03 14.29 -8.12
C ALA A 87 4.93 15.48 -8.50
N HIS A 88 6.26 15.35 -8.34
CA HIS A 88 7.21 16.44 -8.56
C HIS A 88 8.20 16.20 -9.70
N LEU A 89 8.41 14.94 -10.12
CA LEU A 89 9.34 14.60 -11.18
C LEU A 89 8.73 14.88 -12.56
N PHE A 90 9.54 15.30 -13.54
CA PHE A 90 9.14 15.53 -14.94
C PHE A 90 7.91 16.44 -15.13
N SER A 91 7.86 17.59 -14.52
CA SER A 91 6.71 18.50 -14.46
C SER A 91 5.56 18.07 -13.54
N GLY A 92 5.69 16.90 -12.93
CA GLY A 92 4.75 16.37 -11.96
C GLY A 92 3.56 15.63 -12.58
N PHE A 93 3.19 14.50 -11.98
CA PHE A 93 1.97 13.79 -12.28
C PHE A 93 1.24 13.44 -10.98
N PRO A 94 0.60 14.43 -10.32
CA PRO A 94 -0.05 14.24 -9.02
C PRO A 94 -1.40 13.55 -9.09
N TRP A 95 -1.82 13.08 -10.25
CA TRP A 95 -3.11 12.45 -10.43
C TRP A 95 -3.14 11.06 -9.78
N LEU A 96 -4.31 10.71 -9.24
CA LEU A 96 -4.57 9.37 -8.70
C LEU A 96 -3.59 8.97 -7.60
N LEU A 97 -3.32 9.89 -6.67
CA LEU A 97 -2.71 9.54 -5.40
C LEU A 97 -3.65 8.61 -4.65
N LEU A 98 -3.09 7.69 -3.87
CA LEU A 98 -3.89 6.71 -3.15
C LEU A 98 -4.91 7.37 -2.21
N ALA A 99 -4.55 8.52 -1.64
CA ALA A 99 -5.45 9.35 -0.83
C ALA A 99 -6.73 9.73 -1.55
N HIS A 100 -6.70 9.95 -2.87
CA HIS A 100 -7.90 10.31 -3.64
C HIS A 100 -8.96 9.22 -3.63
N SER A 101 -8.59 7.96 -3.39
CA SER A 101 -9.55 6.85 -3.24
C SER A 101 -10.45 6.99 -2.01
N GLN A 102 -10.07 7.86 -1.06
CA GLN A 102 -10.78 8.05 0.22
C GLN A 102 -11.77 9.22 0.20
N TRP A 103 -12.01 9.85 -0.95
CA TRP A 103 -12.84 11.07 -1.08
C TRP A 103 -14.26 10.93 -0.51
N LEU A 104 -14.84 9.72 -0.50
CA LEU A 104 -16.16 9.43 0.10
C LEU A 104 -16.09 9.10 1.60
N ARG A 105 -14.91 9.15 2.21
CA ARG A 105 -14.71 8.79 3.62
C ARG A 105 -14.19 9.98 4.42
N PRO A 106 -15.08 10.85 4.94
CA PRO A 106 -14.67 12.08 5.63
C PRO A 106 -13.65 11.85 6.74
N ALA A 107 -13.86 10.82 7.58
CA ALA A 107 -12.92 10.46 8.65
C ALA A 107 -11.49 10.23 8.17
N ALA A 108 -11.32 9.54 7.03
CA ALA A 108 -9.97 9.33 6.48
C ALA A 108 -9.40 10.61 5.87
N VAL A 109 -10.25 11.44 5.24
CA VAL A 109 -9.81 12.69 4.60
C VAL A 109 -9.45 13.75 5.63
N GLN A 110 -10.13 13.81 6.77
CA GLN A 110 -9.82 14.77 7.85
C GLN A 110 -8.40 14.61 8.39
N THR A 111 -7.82 13.40 8.34
CA THR A 111 -6.40 13.23 8.71
C THR A 111 -5.44 14.06 7.86
N ALA A 112 -5.89 14.57 6.71
CA ALA A 112 -5.11 15.47 5.86
C ALA A 112 -4.74 16.79 6.56
N GLU A 113 -5.47 17.19 7.60
CA GLU A 113 -5.14 18.36 8.41
C GLU A 113 -3.74 18.29 9.02
N PHE A 114 -3.26 17.09 9.36
CA PHE A 114 -1.95 16.87 9.99
C PHE A 114 -0.77 16.83 9.01
N GLY A 115 -0.99 16.44 7.76
CA GLY A 115 0.13 16.26 6.83
C GLY A 115 -0.29 16.23 5.36
N GLY A 116 -1.44 16.82 5.05
CA GLY A 116 -1.96 16.88 3.69
C GLY A 116 -2.33 15.51 3.12
N VAL A 117 -2.37 15.43 1.81
CA VAL A 117 -2.69 14.21 1.06
C VAL A 117 -1.74 13.03 1.39
N TRP A 118 -0.53 13.33 1.82
CA TRP A 118 0.52 12.35 2.10
C TRP A 118 0.22 11.49 3.32
N ILE A 119 -0.31 12.10 4.39
CA ILE A 119 -0.69 11.35 5.59
C ILE A 119 -1.89 10.42 5.31
N VAL A 120 -2.80 10.83 4.42
CA VAL A 120 -3.93 9.97 4.02
C VAL A 120 -3.43 8.76 3.22
N SER A 121 -2.55 8.96 2.24
CA SER A 121 -1.90 7.87 1.49
C SER A 121 -1.13 6.92 2.42
N PHE A 122 -0.36 7.48 3.37
CA PHE A 122 0.34 6.71 4.41
C PHE A 122 -0.64 5.85 5.21
N GLY A 123 -1.72 6.46 5.71
CA GLY A 123 -2.74 5.79 6.52
C GLY A 123 -3.39 4.62 5.77
N VAL A 124 -3.70 4.79 4.48
CA VAL A 124 -4.28 3.73 3.66
C VAL A 124 -3.32 2.54 3.52
N ILE A 125 -2.05 2.78 3.19
CA ILE A 125 -1.06 1.69 3.07
C ILE A 125 -0.82 1.03 4.43
N PHE A 126 -0.62 1.84 5.48
CA PHE A 126 -0.37 1.32 6.82
C PHE A 126 -1.53 0.47 7.33
N PHE A 127 -2.78 0.93 7.14
CA PHE A 127 -3.97 0.17 7.51
C PHE A 127 -4.04 -1.18 6.78
N ASN A 128 -3.79 -1.20 5.46
CA ASN A 128 -3.81 -2.43 4.69
C ASN A 128 -2.72 -3.42 5.13
N LEU A 129 -1.51 -2.94 5.43
CA LEU A 129 -0.42 -3.77 5.95
C LEU A 129 -0.77 -4.34 7.33
N ALA A 130 -1.28 -3.50 8.24
CA ALA A 130 -1.68 -3.92 9.58
C ALA A 130 -2.84 -4.94 9.54
N ALA A 131 -3.83 -4.72 8.69
CA ALA A 131 -4.95 -5.64 8.50
C ALA A 131 -4.47 -6.98 7.91
N ALA A 132 -3.60 -6.95 6.90
CA ALA A 132 -3.01 -8.15 6.32
C ALA A 132 -2.21 -8.96 7.36
N GLU A 133 -1.38 -8.29 8.17
CA GLU A 133 -0.64 -8.92 9.27
C GLU A 133 -1.58 -9.57 10.29
N TYR A 134 -2.63 -8.85 10.69
CA TYR A 134 -3.61 -9.37 11.65
C TYR A 134 -4.32 -10.61 11.11
N ILE A 135 -4.79 -10.58 9.87
CA ILE A 135 -5.45 -11.71 9.20
C ILE A 135 -4.47 -12.89 9.07
N TRP A 136 -3.23 -12.61 8.66
CA TRP A 136 -2.20 -13.63 8.52
C TRP A 136 -1.88 -14.33 9.86
N ARG A 137 -1.82 -13.57 10.95
CA ARG A 137 -1.64 -14.12 12.30
C ARG A 137 -2.81 -15.00 12.72
N LEU A 138 -4.04 -14.60 12.45
CA LEU A 138 -5.21 -15.43 12.73
C LEU A 138 -5.16 -16.73 11.95
N TYR A 139 -4.85 -16.68 10.66
CA TYR A 139 -4.71 -17.86 9.81
C TYR A 139 -3.56 -18.76 10.26
N ALA A 140 -2.39 -18.22 10.52
CA ALA A 140 -1.23 -18.96 10.98
C ALA A 140 -1.49 -19.69 12.33
N ARG A 141 -2.24 -19.06 13.23
CA ARG A 141 -2.68 -19.69 14.50
C ARG A 141 -3.63 -20.86 14.29
N GLN A 142 -4.57 -20.72 13.39
CA GLN A 142 -5.49 -21.83 13.08
C GLN A 142 -4.73 -23.01 12.48
N ARG A 143 -3.81 -22.75 11.55
CA ARG A 143 -2.94 -23.78 10.96
C ARG A 143 -2.03 -24.43 12.00
N PHE A 144 -1.43 -23.64 12.88
CA PHE A 144 -0.58 -24.17 13.97
C PHE A 144 -1.35 -25.12 14.89
N LYS A 145 -2.56 -24.74 15.32
CA LYS A 145 -3.42 -25.61 16.16
C LYS A 145 -3.82 -26.91 15.47
N ILE A 146 -3.95 -26.91 14.14
CA ILE A 146 -4.30 -28.11 13.37
C ILE A 146 -3.08 -29.04 13.24
N LEU A 147 -1.90 -28.49 13.03
CA LEU A 147 -0.68 -29.24 12.71
C LEU A 147 0.04 -29.75 13.98
N ASP A 148 0.00 -28.99 15.05
CA ASP A 148 0.70 -29.29 16.30
C ASP A 148 -0.32 -29.50 17.45
N LYS A 149 -0.83 -30.72 17.55
CA LYS A 149 -1.76 -31.12 18.60
C LYS A 149 -1.15 -31.12 20.03
N PHE A 150 0.17 -31.11 20.14
CA PHE A 150 0.88 -31.17 21.42
C PHE A 150 1.30 -29.79 21.94
N SER A 151 1.36 -28.76 21.10
CA SER A 151 1.69 -27.41 21.51
C SER A 151 0.44 -26.54 21.56
N THR A 152 0.13 -26.01 22.73
CA THR A 152 -1.06 -25.16 22.95
C THR A 152 -0.84 -23.70 22.56
N THR A 153 0.42 -23.26 22.43
CA THR A 153 0.77 -21.86 22.20
C THR A 153 1.65 -21.70 20.95
N PRO A 154 1.23 -20.92 19.95
CA PRO A 154 2.09 -20.60 18.82
C PRO A 154 3.28 -19.73 19.24
N PRO A 155 4.43 -19.81 18.54
CA PRO A 155 5.66 -19.09 18.89
C PRO A 155 5.54 -17.55 18.72
N PHE A 156 4.44 -17.04 18.17
CA PHE A 156 4.21 -15.61 17.96
C PHE A 156 3.07 -15.08 18.83
N GLY A 157 3.25 -13.87 19.38
CA GLY A 157 2.30 -13.23 20.29
C GLY A 157 0.96 -12.85 19.67
N ARG A 158 -0.04 -12.60 20.53
CA ARG A 158 -1.36 -12.07 20.11
C ARG A 158 -1.32 -10.58 19.85
N PHE A 159 -0.38 -9.89 20.46
CA PHE A 159 -0.31 -8.44 20.43
C PHE A 159 0.12 -7.95 19.05
N CYS A 160 -0.71 -7.13 18.46
CA CYS A 160 -0.54 -6.57 17.13
C CYS A 160 -0.75 -5.05 17.23
N PRO A 161 0.25 -4.29 17.70
CA PRO A 161 0.12 -2.84 17.92
C PRO A 161 -0.19 -2.08 16.62
N GLU A 162 0.20 -2.64 15.50
CA GLU A 162 -0.01 -2.07 14.18
C GLU A 162 -1.49 -1.85 13.87
N ILE A 163 -2.36 -2.80 14.22
CA ILE A 163 -3.80 -2.67 13.96
C ILE A 163 -4.44 -1.63 14.88
N TYR A 164 -3.98 -1.52 16.12
CA TYR A 164 -4.49 -0.50 17.04
C TYR A 164 -4.10 0.90 16.58
N LEU A 165 -2.85 1.08 16.13
CA LEU A 165 -2.40 2.35 15.56
C LEU A 165 -3.15 2.68 14.27
N ALA A 166 -3.38 1.70 13.40
CA ALA A 166 -4.15 1.89 12.17
C ALA A 166 -5.59 2.34 12.45
N ILE A 167 -6.24 1.73 13.45
CA ILE A 167 -7.57 2.13 13.90
C ILE A 167 -7.52 3.54 14.49
N ALA A 168 -6.54 3.86 15.32
CA ALA A 168 -6.38 5.19 15.92
C ALA A 168 -6.22 6.27 14.85
N LEU A 169 -5.44 6.02 13.78
CA LEU A 169 -5.29 6.95 12.65
C LEU A 169 -6.63 7.20 11.93
N VAL A 170 -7.44 6.17 11.73
CA VAL A 170 -8.77 6.34 11.14
C VAL A 170 -9.71 7.08 12.08
N MET A 171 -9.67 6.76 13.37
CA MET A 171 -10.53 7.39 14.38
C MET A 171 -10.16 8.85 14.66
N SER A 172 -8.88 9.24 14.49
CA SER A 172 -8.47 10.64 14.65
C SER A 172 -9.10 11.59 13.63
N GLY A 173 -9.57 11.07 12.51
CA GLY A 173 -10.32 11.84 11.53
C GLY A 173 -11.83 11.92 11.81
N LEU A 174 -12.32 11.41 12.94
CA LEU A 174 -13.73 11.50 13.34
C LEU A 174 -14.02 12.67 14.31
N PHE A 175 -12.98 13.33 14.81
CA PHE A 175 -13.03 14.46 15.73
C PHE A 175 -12.38 15.68 15.11
#